data_c2d69f4d5333b63789cab481160125de
#
_entry.id   c2d69f4d5333b63789cab481160125de
#
_cell.length_a   1.000
_cell.length_b   1.000
_cell.length_c   1.000
_cell.angle_alpha   90.00
_cell.angle_beta   90.00
_cell.angle_gamma   90.00
#
_symmetry.space_group_name_H-M   'P 1'
#
loop_
_entity.id
_entity.type
_entity.pdbx_description
1 polymer ?
#
loop_
_entity_poly.entity_id
_entity_poly.type
_entity_poly.pdbx_seq_one_letter_code
_entity_poly.pdbx_strand_id
1 'polypeptide(L)'
;MNLAEIETFLTIVNTKSITRTADLLFLSQPTVSHRLNSLENELGFPLVIRNKGHKQVELTPKGMDFVVLAERWMSLWKETLTLQHNQERMLLTIGCTDSLNIAVFAPLYDEILQLHSHLDLDIESHHSNELYDLLSEHKFDIGFVYQHLHYKNIIAEQIFEEKLYLVQSEHPVIPRAQVHTDELDSSMELFLSWDDNFQIWHDRWLSSVTRPHISADTITLLDRLWKKDENWMIAPESVIQELSHYRSLYVSELVNTPPNRVCYKIRHRYPKISNKLAVEYFEHELERFLEKRHLHIPVGVVWHS
;
A
#
# COMPACT_ATOMS: atom_id res chain seq x y z
N MET A 1 -28.62 -18.15 -8.07
CA MET A 1 -27.58 -17.31 -7.44
C MET A 1 -27.91 -15.85 -7.68
N ASN A 2 -28.12 -15.07 -6.63
CA ASN A 2 -28.50 -13.66 -6.71
C ASN A 2 -27.68 -12.83 -5.72
N LEU A 3 -27.75 -11.48 -5.86
CA LEU A 3 -26.99 -10.52 -5.04
C LEU A 3 -27.16 -10.76 -3.54
N ALA A 4 -28.39 -10.94 -3.09
CA ALA A 4 -28.69 -11.10 -1.67
C ALA A 4 -28.13 -12.41 -1.08
N GLU A 5 -28.01 -13.45 -1.87
CA GLU A 5 -27.40 -14.72 -1.46
C GLU A 5 -25.87 -14.59 -1.34
N ILE A 6 -25.22 -13.94 -2.31
CA ILE A 6 -23.77 -13.69 -2.30
C ILE A 6 -23.40 -12.77 -1.14
N GLU A 7 -24.09 -11.64 -0.97
CA GLU A 7 -23.90 -10.69 0.14
C GLU A 7 -24.06 -11.40 1.50
N THR A 8 -25.09 -12.25 1.64
CA THR A 8 -25.31 -13.01 2.86
C THR A 8 -24.15 -13.97 3.13
N PHE A 9 -23.65 -14.68 2.11
CA PHE A 9 -22.50 -15.57 2.25
C PHE A 9 -21.24 -14.81 2.67
N LEU A 10 -20.88 -13.72 2.01
CA LEU A 10 -19.70 -12.91 2.35
C LEU A 10 -19.81 -12.30 3.76
N THR A 11 -21.02 -11.90 4.17
CA THR A 11 -21.24 -11.42 5.55
C THR A 11 -21.07 -12.56 6.56
N ILE A 12 -21.47 -13.79 6.25
CA ILE A 12 -21.21 -14.96 7.10
C ILE A 12 -19.70 -15.22 7.22
N VAL A 13 -18.96 -15.12 6.13
CA VAL A 13 -17.49 -15.28 6.12
C VAL A 13 -16.84 -14.31 7.11
N ASN A 14 -17.23 -13.03 7.07
CA ASN A 14 -16.69 -11.98 7.92
C ASN A 14 -17.10 -12.12 9.39
N THR A 15 -18.36 -12.43 9.66
CA THR A 15 -18.88 -12.51 11.04
C THR A 15 -18.62 -13.86 11.71
N LYS A 16 -18.40 -14.90 10.91
CA LYS A 16 -18.33 -16.32 11.34
C LYS A 16 -19.54 -16.77 12.16
N SER A 17 -20.72 -16.12 11.95
CA SER A 17 -21.93 -16.35 12.76
C SER A 17 -23.21 -16.00 11.99
N ILE A 18 -24.13 -16.98 11.88
CA ILE A 18 -25.46 -16.76 11.28
C ILE A 18 -26.26 -15.69 12.03
N THR A 19 -26.20 -15.69 13.36
CA THR A 19 -26.89 -14.71 14.21
C THR A 19 -26.38 -13.29 13.98
N ARG A 20 -25.06 -13.09 14.04
CA ARG A 20 -24.44 -11.79 13.77
C ARG A 20 -24.71 -11.31 12.35
N THR A 21 -24.69 -12.22 11.38
CA THR A 21 -25.02 -11.89 9.99
C THR A 21 -26.48 -11.41 9.89
N ALA A 22 -27.41 -12.08 10.59
CA ALA A 22 -28.81 -11.67 10.59
C ALA A 22 -28.98 -10.26 11.19
N ASP A 23 -28.31 -9.96 12.30
CA ASP A 23 -28.32 -8.64 12.93
C ASP A 23 -27.75 -7.56 11.98
N LEU A 24 -26.60 -7.80 11.33
CA LEU A 24 -25.94 -6.85 10.43
C LEU A 24 -26.75 -6.58 9.16
N LEU A 25 -27.40 -7.59 8.61
CA LEU A 25 -28.23 -7.46 7.40
C LEU A 25 -29.67 -7.06 7.69
N PHE A 26 -30.04 -6.84 8.97
CA PHE A 26 -31.41 -6.56 9.40
C PHE A 26 -32.41 -7.64 8.95
N LEU A 27 -31.98 -8.92 9.04
CA LEU A 27 -32.76 -10.09 8.64
C LEU A 27 -33.03 -11.04 9.82
N SER A 28 -33.97 -11.96 9.65
CA SER A 28 -34.12 -13.07 10.57
C SER A 28 -33.08 -14.16 10.31
N GLN A 29 -32.67 -14.90 11.37
CA GLN A 29 -31.75 -16.05 11.21
C GLN A 29 -32.27 -17.11 10.23
N PRO A 30 -33.57 -17.47 10.21
CA PRO A 30 -34.13 -18.36 9.19
C PRO A 30 -33.92 -17.85 7.76
N THR A 31 -34.05 -16.52 7.55
CA THR A 31 -33.82 -15.90 6.23
C THR A 31 -32.36 -16.01 5.78
N VAL A 32 -31.41 -15.75 6.68
CA VAL A 32 -29.96 -15.92 6.41
C VAL A 32 -29.66 -17.37 6.08
N SER A 33 -30.18 -18.33 6.88
CA SER A 33 -29.99 -19.76 6.64
C SER A 33 -30.64 -20.21 5.32
N HIS A 34 -31.81 -19.67 4.98
CA HIS A 34 -32.47 -19.97 3.70
C HIS A 34 -31.64 -19.47 2.50
N ARG A 35 -31.15 -18.22 2.55
CA ARG A 35 -30.30 -17.68 1.47
C ARG A 35 -29.02 -18.48 1.27
N LEU A 36 -28.35 -18.86 2.36
CA LEU A 36 -27.16 -19.72 2.29
C LEU A 36 -27.49 -21.08 1.68
N ASN A 37 -28.58 -21.74 2.13
CA ASN A 37 -29.00 -23.03 1.60
C ASN A 37 -29.36 -22.95 0.10
N SER A 38 -30.05 -21.88 -0.31
CA SER A 38 -30.40 -21.64 -1.71
C SER A 38 -29.14 -21.55 -2.57
N LEU A 39 -28.13 -20.78 -2.10
CA LEU A 39 -26.84 -20.64 -2.78
C LEU A 39 -26.09 -21.99 -2.86
N GLU A 40 -25.98 -22.74 -1.77
CA GLU A 40 -25.33 -24.06 -1.75
C GLU A 40 -26.03 -25.07 -2.67
N ASN A 41 -27.36 -25.06 -2.70
CA ASN A 41 -28.14 -25.92 -3.58
C ASN A 41 -27.91 -25.61 -5.06
N GLU A 42 -27.85 -24.34 -5.42
CA GLU A 42 -27.57 -23.91 -6.79
C GLU A 42 -26.13 -24.24 -7.24
N LEU A 43 -25.17 -24.10 -6.34
CA LEU A 43 -23.76 -24.46 -6.58
C LEU A 43 -23.55 -25.98 -6.57
N GLY A 44 -24.42 -26.74 -5.93
CA GLY A 44 -24.31 -28.19 -5.84
C GLY A 44 -23.30 -28.70 -4.82
N PHE A 45 -22.80 -27.83 -3.92
CA PHE A 45 -21.90 -28.21 -2.86
C PHE A 45 -22.04 -27.27 -1.63
N PRO A 46 -21.71 -27.75 -0.41
CA PRO A 46 -21.76 -26.94 0.79
C PRO A 46 -20.59 -25.94 0.82
N LEU A 47 -20.88 -24.72 1.25
CA LEU A 47 -19.91 -23.64 1.47
C LEU A 47 -19.45 -23.59 2.93
N VAL A 48 -20.31 -24.02 3.85
CA VAL A 48 -20.04 -23.98 5.30
C VAL A 48 -20.16 -25.36 5.94
N ILE A 49 -19.35 -25.57 6.99
CA ILE A 49 -19.40 -26.76 7.84
C ILE A 49 -20.43 -26.52 8.94
N ARG A 50 -21.44 -27.39 9.04
CA ARG A 50 -22.51 -27.30 10.05
C ARG A 50 -22.23 -28.26 11.20
N ASN A 51 -21.47 -27.82 12.19
CA ASN A 51 -21.24 -28.60 13.40
C ASN A 51 -22.36 -28.31 14.42
N LYS A 52 -23.16 -29.34 14.78
CA LYS A 52 -24.16 -29.23 15.85
C LYS A 52 -23.45 -28.87 17.16
N GLY A 53 -23.77 -27.71 17.71
CA GLY A 53 -23.25 -27.26 19.02
C GLY A 53 -22.13 -26.21 18.95
N HIS A 54 -21.56 -25.91 17.78
CA HIS A 54 -20.60 -24.84 17.64
C HIS A 54 -21.28 -23.51 17.25
N LYS A 55 -20.95 -22.42 17.96
CA LYS A 55 -21.45 -21.06 17.68
C LYS A 55 -20.78 -20.41 16.46
N GLN A 56 -19.64 -20.92 16.05
CA GLN A 56 -18.89 -20.39 14.90
C GLN A 56 -19.13 -21.22 13.63
N VAL A 57 -19.28 -20.51 12.52
CA VAL A 57 -19.38 -21.08 11.18
C VAL A 57 -17.98 -21.21 10.60
N GLU A 58 -17.63 -22.40 10.14
CA GLU A 58 -16.39 -22.70 9.42
C GLU A 58 -16.68 -22.91 7.94
N LEU A 59 -15.74 -22.52 7.09
CA LEU A 59 -15.85 -22.73 5.64
C LEU A 59 -15.39 -24.15 5.26
N THR A 60 -16.02 -24.71 4.25
CA THR A 60 -15.48 -25.87 3.55
C THR A 60 -14.30 -25.44 2.65
N PRO A 61 -13.42 -26.36 2.18
CA PRO A 61 -12.41 -26.03 1.17
C PRO A 61 -13.02 -25.36 -0.08
N LYS A 62 -14.15 -25.87 -0.57
CA LYS A 62 -14.88 -25.23 -1.68
C LYS A 62 -15.49 -23.88 -1.31
N GLY A 63 -15.86 -23.69 -0.03
CA GLY A 63 -16.30 -22.42 0.50
C GLY A 63 -15.19 -21.38 0.48
N MET A 64 -13.95 -21.75 0.84
CA MET A 64 -12.77 -20.87 0.77
C MET A 64 -12.49 -20.46 -0.69
N ASP A 65 -12.49 -21.40 -1.63
CA ASP A 65 -12.32 -21.11 -3.05
C ASP A 65 -13.42 -20.19 -3.59
N PHE A 66 -14.65 -20.39 -3.10
CA PHE A 66 -15.81 -19.60 -3.54
C PHE A 66 -15.79 -18.17 -2.99
N VAL A 67 -15.14 -17.87 -1.87
CA VAL A 67 -15.01 -16.49 -1.34
C VAL A 67 -14.43 -15.57 -2.40
N VAL A 68 -13.32 -15.96 -3.02
CA VAL A 68 -12.65 -15.16 -4.06
C VAL A 68 -13.59 -14.89 -5.25
N LEU A 69 -14.34 -15.90 -5.66
CA LEU A 69 -15.31 -15.77 -6.77
C LEU A 69 -16.50 -14.89 -6.39
N ALA A 70 -16.99 -15.00 -5.16
CA ALA A 70 -18.10 -14.20 -4.63
C ALA A 70 -17.71 -12.71 -4.51
N GLU A 71 -16.50 -12.40 -4.02
CA GLU A 71 -15.98 -11.03 -3.96
C GLU A 71 -15.83 -10.41 -5.35
N ARG A 72 -15.29 -11.18 -6.30
CA ARG A 72 -15.18 -10.76 -7.69
C ARG A 72 -16.55 -10.50 -8.33
N TRP A 73 -17.53 -11.36 -8.06
CA TRP A 73 -18.90 -11.18 -8.54
C TRP A 73 -19.53 -9.91 -7.96
N MET A 74 -19.34 -9.63 -6.67
CA MET A 74 -19.81 -8.39 -6.03
C MET A 74 -19.17 -7.14 -6.64
N SER A 75 -17.89 -7.21 -6.98
CA SER A 75 -17.21 -6.13 -7.68
C SER A 75 -17.83 -5.85 -9.05
N LEU A 76 -18.05 -6.90 -9.86
CA LEU A 76 -18.71 -6.79 -11.17
C LEU A 76 -20.15 -6.25 -11.07
N TRP A 77 -20.87 -6.65 -10.02
CA TRP A 77 -22.23 -6.12 -9.78
C TRP A 77 -22.20 -4.63 -9.46
N LYS A 78 -21.29 -4.19 -8.60
CA LYS A 78 -21.09 -2.74 -8.32
C LYS A 78 -20.77 -1.98 -9.60
N GLU A 79 -19.89 -2.52 -10.44
CA GLU A 79 -19.59 -1.93 -11.75
C GLU A 79 -20.85 -1.79 -12.63
N THR A 80 -21.72 -2.83 -12.64
CA THR A 80 -22.98 -2.78 -13.40
C THR A 80 -23.91 -1.68 -12.89
N LEU A 81 -23.95 -1.44 -11.60
CA LEU A 81 -24.74 -0.35 -11.01
C LEU A 81 -24.21 1.03 -11.41
N THR A 82 -22.90 1.21 -11.57
CA THR A 82 -22.32 2.48 -12.04
C THR A 82 -22.71 2.80 -13.49
N LEU A 83 -22.97 1.77 -14.32
CA LEU A 83 -23.48 1.98 -15.69
C LEU A 83 -24.89 2.56 -15.73
N GLN A 84 -25.70 2.42 -14.68
CA GLN A 84 -27.05 2.98 -14.60
C GLN A 84 -27.06 4.46 -14.20
N HIS A 85 -25.98 4.91 -13.55
CA HIS A 85 -25.83 6.32 -13.18
C HIS A 85 -24.97 6.97 -14.25
N ASN A 86 -25.62 7.78 -15.10
CA ASN A 86 -24.99 8.66 -16.08
C ASN A 86 -24.17 9.77 -15.35
N GLN A 87 -23.28 9.40 -14.44
CA GLN A 87 -22.31 10.30 -13.85
C GLN A 87 -21.03 10.22 -14.65
N GLU A 88 -20.69 11.34 -15.26
CA GLU A 88 -19.44 11.60 -16.00
C GLU A 88 -18.17 11.44 -15.14
N ARG A 89 -18.27 10.94 -13.90
CA ARG A 89 -17.14 10.78 -12.98
C ARG A 89 -16.58 9.38 -13.05
N MET A 90 -15.28 9.31 -13.25
CA MET A 90 -14.49 8.06 -13.25
C MET A 90 -13.86 7.86 -11.88
N LEU A 91 -13.92 6.67 -11.33
CA LEU A 91 -13.21 6.31 -10.11
C LEU A 91 -11.95 5.52 -10.45
N LEU A 92 -10.81 5.94 -9.88
CA LEU A 92 -9.55 5.21 -9.94
C LEU A 92 -9.13 4.80 -8.53
N THR A 93 -8.93 3.50 -8.34
CA THR A 93 -8.46 2.95 -7.07
C THR A 93 -6.96 2.66 -7.14
N ILE A 94 -6.19 3.25 -6.22
CA ILE A 94 -4.72 3.19 -6.20
C ILE A 94 -4.25 2.58 -4.89
N GLY A 95 -3.48 1.49 -4.98
CA GLY A 95 -2.76 0.93 -3.84
C GLY A 95 -1.30 1.32 -3.85
N CYS A 96 -0.78 1.86 -2.74
CA CYS A 96 0.59 2.35 -2.70
C CYS A 96 1.22 2.10 -1.31
N THR A 97 2.56 2.13 -1.21
CA THR A 97 3.20 2.18 0.11
C THR A 97 3.13 3.59 0.69
N ASP A 98 3.09 3.72 2.01
CA ASP A 98 2.95 5.00 2.72
C ASP A 98 3.98 6.05 2.25
N SER A 99 5.25 5.66 2.19
CA SER A 99 6.32 6.58 1.78
C SER A 99 6.19 7.08 0.33
N LEU A 100 5.66 6.25 -0.59
CA LEU A 100 5.39 6.66 -1.97
C LEU A 100 4.22 7.63 -2.04
N ASN A 101 3.14 7.36 -1.31
CA ASN A 101 1.98 8.26 -1.28
C ASN A 101 2.37 9.65 -0.80
N ILE A 102 3.10 9.74 0.31
CA ILE A 102 3.43 11.02 0.95
C ILE A 102 4.56 11.74 0.20
N ALA A 103 5.69 11.05 -0.02
CA ALA A 103 6.91 11.71 -0.48
C ALA A 103 7.09 11.73 -2.01
N VAL A 104 6.27 10.98 -2.77
CA VAL A 104 6.41 10.92 -4.23
C VAL A 104 5.16 11.37 -4.93
N PHE A 105 4.01 10.74 -4.65
CA PHE A 105 2.83 10.87 -5.49
C PHE A 105 1.80 11.91 -5.02
N ALA A 106 1.91 12.45 -3.79
CA ALA A 106 0.99 13.50 -3.33
C ALA A 106 0.90 14.69 -4.30
N PRO A 107 2.01 15.23 -4.87
CA PRO A 107 1.94 16.30 -5.87
C PRO A 107 1.27 15.85 -7.18
N LEU A 108 1.48 14.59 -7.62
CA LEU A 108 0.82 14.03 -8.80
C LEU A 108 -0.70 13.95 -8.60
N TYR A 109 -1.14 13.48 -7.43
CA TYR A 109 -2.56 13.40 -7.12
C TYR A 109 -3.22 14.78 -7.13
N ASP A 110 -2.56 15.79 -6.56
CA ASP A 110 -3.04 17.18 -6.58
C ASP A 110 -3.13 17.73 -8.03
N GLU A 111 -2.10 17.52 -8.86
CA GLU A 111 -2.10 17.91 -10.27
C GLU A 111 -3.25 17.25 -11.04
N ILE A 112 -3.47 15.95 -10.84
CA ILE A 112 -4.56 15.19 -11.48
C ILE A 112 -5.93 15.73 -11.07
N LEU A 113 -6.15 15.96 -9.78
CA LEU A 113 -7.44 16.46 -9.27
C LEU A 113 -7.75 17.87 -9.77
N GLN A 114 -6.73 18.71 -10.00
CA GLN A 114 -6.89 20.04 -10.57
C GLN A 114 -7.20 20.00 -12.08
N LEU A 115 -6.57 19.09 -12.82
CA LEU A 115 -6.73 18.98 -14.28
C LEU A 115 -7.99 18.22 -14.69
N HIS A 116 -8.41 17.24 -13.91
CA HIS A 116 -9.46 16.29 -14.24
C HIS A 116 -10.58 16.26 -13.19
N SER A 117 -11.45 17.25 -13.20
CA SER A 117 -12.58 17.39 -12.26
C SER A 117 -13.58 16.21 -12.30
N HIS A 118 -13.48 15.34 -13.30
CA HIS A 118 -14.31 14.15 -13.47
C HIS A 118 -13.69 12.86 -12.96
N LEU A 119 -12.45 12.92 -12.40
CA LEU A 119 -11.76 11.78 -11.84
C LEU A 119 -11.79 11.83 -10.31
N ASP A 120 -12.35 10.80 -9.71
CA ASP A 120 -12.28 10.56 -8.27
C ASP A 120 -11.14 9.58 -7.99
N LEU A 121 -10.30 9.86 -7.00
CA LEU A 121 -9.21 9.00 -6.57
C LEU A 121 -9.55 8.36 -5.22
N ASP A 122 -9.42 7.04 -5.16
CA ASP A 122 -9.46 6.27 -3.92
C ASP A 122 -8.07 5.68 -3.68
N ILE A 123 -7.35 6.19 -2.68
CA ILE A 123 -5.94 5.93 -2.45
C ILE A 123 -5.76 5.25 -1.09
N GLU A 124 -5.23 4.04 -1.10
CA GLU A 124 -4.98 3.29 0.12
C GLU A 124 -3.49 2.97 0.28
N SER A 125 -3.02 2.99 1.55
CA SER A 125 -1.65 2.62 1.89
C SER A 125 -1.59 1.22 2.48
N HIS A 126 -0.74 0.36 1.89
CA HIS A 126 -0.49 -1.01 2.32
C HIS A 126 0.97 -1.38 2.15
N HIS A 127 1.41 -2.47 2.77
CA HIS A 127 2.73 -3.04 2.51
C HIS A 127 2.79 -3.69 1.12
N SER A 128 4.00 -3.70 0.52
CA SER A 128 4.19 -4.20 -0.85
C SER A 128 3.59 -5.59 -1.09
N ASN A 129 3.75 -6.52 -0.15
CA ASN A 129 3.21 -7.89 -0.28
C ASN A 129 1.68 -7.91 -0.34
N GLU A 130 1.01 -7.13 0.52
CA GLU A 130 -0.45 -7.02 0.57
C GLU A 130 -1.00 -6.43 -0.72
N LEU A 131 -0.29 -5.46 -1.32
CA LEU A 131 -0.71 -4.82 -2.57
C LEU A 131 -0.80 -5.80 -3.73
N TYR A 132 0.08 -6.81 -3.80
CA TYR A 132 -0.02 -7.87 -4.82
C TYR A 132 -1.28 -8.71 -4.66
N ASP A 133 -1.63 -9.09 -3.42
CA ASP A 133 -2.85 -9.85 -3.12
C ASP A 133 -4.10 -9.03 -3.48
N LEU A 134 -4.20 -7.80 -2.99
CA LEU A 134 -5.32 -6.91 -3.22
C LEU A 134 -5.51 -6.59 -4.71
N LEU A 135 -4.41 -6.39 -5.45
CA LEU A 135 -4.46 -6.17 -6.90
C LEU A 135 -4.92 -7.44 -7.64
N SER A 136 -4.49 -8.63 -7.20
CA SER A 136 -4.95 -9.90 -7.80
C SER A 136 -6.44 -10.14 -7.61
N GLU A 137 -7.02 -9.60 -6.53
CA GLU A 137 -8.44 -9.62 -6.21
C GLU A 137 -9.22 -8.45 -6.87
N HIS A 138 -8.55 -7.64 -7.70
CA HIS A 138 -9.12 -6.45 -8.32
C HIS A 138 -9.66 -5.40 -7.34
N LYS A 139 -9.11 -5.28 -6.13
CA LYS A 139 -9.44 -4.22 -5.19
C LYS A 139 -8.85 -2.88 -5.62
N PHE A 140 -7.70 -2.91 -6.29
CA PHE A 140 -7.08 -1.74 -6.93
C PHE A 140 -7.05 -1.88 -8.45
N ASP A 141 -6.98 -0.75 -9.13
CA ASP A 141 -6.78 -0.68 -10.58
C ASP A 141 -5.29 -0.63 -10.93
N ILE A 142 -4.51 0.06 -10.11
CA ILE A 142 -3.06 0.23 -10.24
C ILE A 142 -2.41 0.24 -8.86
N GLY A 143 -1.19 -0.25 -8.76
CA GLY A 143 -0.43 -0.23 -7.50
C GLY A 143 1.01 0.23 -7.69
N PHE A 144 1.63 0.70 -6.59
CA PHE A 144 3.03 1.13 -6.55
C PHE A 144 3.74 0.53 -5.35
N VAL A 145 4.83 -0.18 -5.62
CA VAL A 145 5.55 -0.99 -4.63
C VAL A 145 7.05 -0.84 -4.77
N TYR A 146 7.79 -1.13 -3.70
CA TYR A 146 9.25 -1.23 -3.74
C TYR A 146 9.78 -2.67 -3.82
N GLN A 147 8.89 -3.66 -3.85
CA GLN A 147 9.28 -5.05 -3.91
C GLN A 147 8.79 -5.68 -5.21
N HIS A 148 9.70 -6.28 -5.97
CA HIS A 148 9.35 -7.02 -7.19
C HIS A 148 9.04 -8.47 -6.85
N LEU A 149 7.76 -8.84 -6.91
CA LEU A 149 7.30 -10.21 -6.71
C LEU A 149 6.78 -10.82 -8.02
N HIS A 150 7.09 -12.09 -8.21
CA HIS A 150 6.48 -12.86 -9.30
C HIS A 150 5.08 -13.29 -8.88
N TYR A 151 4.07 -12.63 -9.42
CA TYR A 151 2.68 -12.89 -9.08
C TYR A 151 1.85 -13.23 -10.32
N LYS A 152 0.97 -14.24 -10.20
CA LYS A 152 0.15 -14.68 -11.33
C LYS A 152 -0.77 -13.55 -11.80
N ASN A 153 -0.77 -13.27 -13.11
CA ASN A 153 -1.57 -12.23 -13.74
C ASN A 153 -1.26 -10.78 -13.31
N ILE A 154 -0.19 -10.54 -12.58
CA ILE A 154 0.31 -9.19 -12.27
C ILE A 154 1.50 -8.89 -13.17
N ILE A 155 1.52 -7.69 -13.74
CA ILE A 155 2.65 -7.13 -14.48
C ILE A 155 3.27 -6.09 -13.57
N ALA A 156 4.58 -6.22 -13.32
CA ALA A 156 5.37 -5.24 -12.60
C ALA A 156 6.34 -4.56 -13.59
N GLU A 157 6.36 -3.24 -13.59
CA GLU A 157 7.18 -2.40 -14.44
C GLU A 157 7.98 -1.43 -13.57
N GLN A 158 9.31 -1.43 -13.72
CA GLN A 158 10.15 -0.47 -13.02
C GLN A 158 9.89 0.93 -13.57
N ILE A 159 9.65 1.90 -12.68
CA ILE A 159 9.34 3.29 -13.08
C ILE A 159 10.42 4.29 -12.66
N PHE A 160 11.07 4.10 -11.52
CA PHE A 160 12.24 4.86 -11.09
C PHE A 160 13.03 4.12 -10.02
N GLU A 161 14.21 4.62 -9.71
CA GLU A 161 14.99 4.22 -8.54
C GLU A 161 15.50 5.46 -7.80
N GLU A 162 15.79 5.30 -6.52
CA GLU A 162 16.31 6.36 -5.66
C GLU A 162 17.40 5.83 -4.72
N LYS A 163 18.36 6.72 -4.42
CA LYS A 163 19.42 6.45 -3.46
C LYS A 163 18.95 6.71 -2.02
N LEU A 164 19.69 6.14 -1.08
CA LEU A 164 19.50 6.40 0.34
C LEU A 164 20.72 7.13 0.90
N TYR A 165 20.47 8.05 1.83
CA TYR A 165 21.48 8.88 2.46
C TYR A 165 21.31 8.87 3.98
N LEU A 166 22.39 9.19 4.69
CA LEU A 166 22.34 9.55 6.09
C LEU A 166 21.77 10.95 6.25
N VAL A 167 20.77 11.08 7.10
CA VAL A 167 20.10 12.36 7.40
C VAL A 167 20.23 12.67 8.87
N GLN A 168 20.70 13.88 9.19
CA GLN A 168 20.84 14.43 10.53
C GLN A 168 20.09 15.76 10.61
N SER A 169 19.92 16.31 11.81
CA SER A 169 19.37 17.66 12.01
C SER A 169 20.29 18.75 11.41
N GLU A 170 19.86 20.00 11.43
CA GLU A 170 20.69 21.15 11.03
C GLU A 170 21.99 21.30 11.85
N HIS A 171 22.04 20.70 13.05
CA HIS A 171 23.21 20.63 13.92
C HIS A 171 23.76 19.19 13.98
N PRO A 172 24.38 18.70 12.89
CA PRO A 172 24.77 17.32 12.80
C PRO A 172 25.90 16.97 13.77
N VAL A 173 25.84 15.80 14.37
CA VAL A 173 26.94 15.26 15.19
C VAL A 173 28.18 15.00 14.33
N ILE A 174 27.96 14.57 13.08
CA ILE A 174 29.02 14.27 12.12
C ILE A 174 28.85 15.16 10.88
N PRO A 175 29.40 16.40 10.88
CA PRO A 175 29.25 17.36 9.78
C PRO A 175 30.23 17.09 8.63
N ARG A 176 30.08 15.94 7.96
CA ARG A 176 30.90 15.52 6.81
C ARG A 176 30.05 15.04 5.67
N ALA A 177 30.51 15.28 4.42
CA ALA A 177 29.83 14.82 3.23
C ALA A 177 29.79 13.29 3.11
N GLN A 178 30.79 12.59 3.65
CA GLN A 178 30.86 11.13 3.68
C GLN A 178 31.12 10.64 5.10
N VAL A 179 30.36 9.61 5.52
CA VAL A 179 30.36 9.02 6.86
C VAL A 179 30.48 7.50 6.77
N HIS A 180 31.26 6.90 7.63
CA HIS A 180 31.32 5.46 7.79
C HIS A 180 30.21 5.00 8.75
N THR A 181 29.62 3.83 8.50
CA THR A 181 28.54 3.27 9.33
C THR A 181 28.99 2.98 10.77
N ASP A 182 30.26 2.67 10.99
CA ASP A 182 30.87 2.41 12.30
C ASP A 182 31.06 3.67 13.16
N GLU A 183 30.91 4.86 12.58
CA GLU A 183 30.92 6.13 13.29
C GLU A 183 29.55 6.51 13.88
N LEU A 184 28.48 5.79 13.50
CA LEU A 184 27.12 6.09 13.90
C LEU A 184 26.75 5.36 15.21
N ASP A 185 26.18 6.11 16.16
CA ASP A 185 25.62 5.54 17.37
C ASP A 185 24.19 5.04 17.08
N SER A 186 24.04 3.71 16.96
CA SER A 186 22.74 3.07 16.68
C SER A 186 21.69 3.38 17.76
N SER A 187 22.10 3.75 18.99
CA SER A 187 21.15 4.15 20.03
C SER A 187 20.45 5.49 19.74
N MET A 188 20.90 6.25 18.73
CA MET A 188 20.30 7.50 18.28
C MET A 188 19.55 7.37 16.96
N GLU A 189 19.49 6.16 16.40
CA GLU A 189 18.82 5.88 15.13
C GLU A 189 17.31 6.02 15.22
N LEU A 190 16.73 6.69 14.22
CA LEU A 190 15.33 6.67 13.89
C LEU A 190 15.14 5.70 12.71
N PHE A 191 14.76 4.47 13.01
CA PHE A 191 14.74 3.37 12.06
C PHE A 191 13.38 3.19 11.40
N LEU A 192 13.41 3.07 10.07
CA LEU A 192 12.30 2.59 9.25
C LEU A 192 12.86 1.56 8.26
N SER A 193 12.23 0.38 8.22
CA SER A 193 12.59 -0.64 7.24
C SER A 193 12.01 -0.29 5.88
N TRP A 194 12.86 0.18 4.97
CA TRP A 194 12.42 0.66 3.66
C TRP A 194 12.00 -0.47 2.71
N ASP A 195 12.77 -1.56 2.69
CA ASP A 195 12.52 -2.80 1.96
C ASP A 195 13.46 -3.91 2.47
N ASP A 196 13.29 -5.13 1.95
CA ASP A 196 14.08 -6.30 2.38
C ASP A 196 15.59 -6.14 2.08
N ASN A 197 15.96 -5.52 0.96
CA ASN A 197 17.36 -5.30 0.60
C ASN A 197 18.03 -4.31 1.55
N PHE A 198 17.32 -3.24 1.90
CA PHE A 198 17.77 -2.30 2.91
C PHE A 198 17.91 -2.97 4.28
N GLN A 199 16.94 -3.80 4.69
CA GLN A 199 17.01 -4.53 5.96
C GLN A 199 18.26 -5.43 6.02
N ILE A 200 18.53 -6.20 4.96
CA ILE A 200 19.72 -7.06 4.88
C ILE A 200 21.01 -6.22 4.96
N TRP A 201 21.05 -5.09 4.28
CA TRP A 201 22.18 -4.17 4.33
C TRP A 201 22.35 -3.57 5.74
N HIS A 202 21.25 -3.10 6.33
CA HIS A 202 21.24 -2.50 7.67
C HIS A 202 21.72 -3.49 8.72
N ASP A 203 21.22 -4.73 8.70
CA ASP A 203 21.65 -5.81 9.63
C ASP A 203 23.13 -6.14 9.50
N ARG A 204 23.69 -6.00 8.32
CA ARG A 204 25.10 -6.24 8.07
C ARG A 204 26.01 -5.12 8.59
N TRP A 205 25.59 -3.86 8.41
CA TRP A 205 26.48 -2.71 8.59
C TRP A 205 26.21 -1.89 9.84
N LEU A 206 24.98 -1.93 10.35
CA LEU A 206 24.52 -1.15 11.51
C LEU A 206 23.98 -2.03 12.64
N SER A 207 23.70 -3.31 12.37
CA SER A 207 23.26 -4.23 13.40
C SER A 207 24.38 -4.48 14.41
N SER A 208 24.42 -3.60 15.38
CA SER A 208 25.13 -3.82 16.61
C SER A 208 24.19 -4.54 17.60
N VAL A 209 24.71 -4.91 18.75
CA VAL A 209 23.94 -5.42 19.90
C VAL A 209 22.90 -4.40 20.38
N THR A 210 22.96 -3.17 19.90
CA THR A 210 22.13 -2.04 20.30
C THR A 210 20.93 -1.91 19.35
N ARG A 211 19.72 -1.82 19.91
CA ARG A 211 18.51 -1.56 19.12
C ARG A 211 18.43 -0.07 18.71
N PRO A 212 17.81 0.25 17.57
CA PRO A 212 17.50 1.63 17.21
C PRO A 212 16.79 2.37 18.34
N HIS A 213 17.02 3.68 18.45
CA HIS A 213 16.34 4.52 19.44
C HIS A 213 14.82 4.47 19.29
N ILE A 214 14.36 4.58 18.05
CA ILE A 214 12.95 4.50 17.68
C ILE A 214 12.87 3.65 16.41
N SER A 215 11.92 2.72 16.37
CA SER A 215 11.53 2.00 15.16
C SER A 215 10.06 2.26 14.90
N ALA A 216 9.72 2.69 13.69
CA ALA A 216 8.35 2.93 13.26
C ALA A 216 8.15 2.43 11.82
N ASP A 217 6.91 2.30 11.43
CA ASP A 217 6.48 1.82 10.10
C ASP A 217 6.08 2.95 9.15
N THR A 218 5.98 4.19 9.65
CA THR A 218 5.62 5.36 8.84
C THR A 218 6.60 6.51 9.06
N ILE A 219 6.90 7.23 7.96
CA ILE A 219 7.78 8.41 8.01
C ILE A 219 7.19 9.54 8.85
N THR A 220 5.88 9.73 8.77
CA THR A 220 5.17 10.78 9.52
C THR A 220 5.32 10.60 11.03
N LEU A 221 5.32 9.35 11.53
CA LEU A 221 5.54 9.08 12.94
C LEU A 221 7.00 9.37 13.34
N LEU A 222 7.97 8.93 12.54
CA LEU A 222 9.39 9.19 12.80
C LEU A 222 9.68 10.69 12.82
N ASP A 223 9.16 11.46 11.88
CA ASP A 223 9.31 12.92 11.85
C ASP A 223 8.78 13.58 13.14
N ARG A 224 7.60 13.17 13.60
CA ARG A 224 7.02 13.69 14.86
C ARG A 224 7.83 13.32 16.11
N LEU A 225 8.51 12.18 16.08
CA LEU A 225 9.33 11.69 17.20
C LEU A 225 10.78 12.17 17.14
N TRP A 226 11.21 12.75 16.03
CA TRP A 226 12.54 13.34 15.89
C TRP A 226 12.66 14.62 16.72
N LYS A 227 13.18 14.50 17.95
CA LYS A 227 13.23 15.61 18.94
C LYS A 227 14.65 16.01 19.34
N LYS A 228 15.64 15.16 19.06
CA LYS A 228 17.02 15.39 19.47
C LYS A 228 17.90 15.65 18.25
N ASP A 229 18.85 16.57 18.38
CA ASP A 229 19.80 16.86 17.30
C ASP A 229 20.75 15.68 17.03
N GLU A 230 21.01 14.85 18.04
CA GLU A 230 21.83 13.64 17.89
C GLU A 230 21.14 12.52 17.13
N ASN A 231 19.82 12.59 16.95
CA ASN A 231 19.11 11.59 16.17
C ASN A 231 19.49 11.66 14.69
N TRP A 232 19.55 10.51 14.08
CA TRP A 232 19.81 10.37 12.67
C TRP A 232 18.92 9.25 12.07
N MET A 233 18.76 9.29 10.76
CA MET A 233 18.07 8.23 10.01
C MET A 233 18.76 8.01 8.66
N ILE A 234 18.50 6.87 8.05
CA ILE A 234 18.80 6.63 6.64
C ILE A 234 17.50 6.75 5.88
N ALA A 235 17.48 7.64 4.89
CA ALA A 235 16.26 7.94 4.14
C ALA A 235 16.52 8.03 2.63
N PRO A 236 15.53 7.65 1.80
CA PRO A 236 15.58 7.81 0.36
C PRO A 236 15.39 9.28 -0.05
N GLU A 237 15.85 9.61 -1.25
CA GLU A 237 15.83 10.96 -1.83
C GLU A 237 14.47 11.66 -1.73
N SER A 238 13.40 10.95 -2.06
CA SER A 238 12.05 11.51 -1.99
C SER A 238 11.63 11.91 -0.58
N VAL A 239 11.97 11.08 0.40
CA VAL A 239 11.64 11.35 1.81
C VAL A 239 12.47 12.52 2.34
N ILE A 240 13.73 12.62 1.94
CA ILE A 240 14.58 13.77 2.32
C ILE A 240 13.99 15.05 1.76
N GLN A 241 13.55 15.05 0.51
CA GLN A 241 12.90 16.20 -0.11
C GLN A 241 11.62 16.58 0.65
N GLU A 242 10.78 15.63 0.97
CA GLU A 242 9.54 15.86 1.72
C GLU A 242 9.84 16.46 3.11
N LEU A 243 10.78 15.86 3.86
CA LEU A 243 11.17 16.36 5.18
C LEU A 243 11.78 17.77 5.13
N SER A 244 12.47 18.13 4.05
CA SER A 244 13.10 19.45 3.90
C SER A 244 12.09 20.60 3.81
N HIS A 245 10.83 20.32 3.52
CA HIS A 245 9.75 21.31 3.58
C HIS A 245 9.40 21.74 5.01
N TYR A 246 9.74 20.92 6.00
CA TYR A 246 9.34 21.13 7.40
C TYR A 246 10.51 21.40 8.33
N ARG A 247 11.72 21.04 7.92
CA ARG A 247 12.93 21.15 8.73
C ARG A 247 14.20 21.29 7.92
N SER A 248 15.20 21.95 8.48
CA SER A 248 16.55 21.97 7.94
C SER A 248 17.24 20.63 8.23
N LEU A 249 17.86 20.05 7.22
CA LEU A 249 18.50 18.74 7.29
C LEU A 249 19.96 18.83 6.86
N TYR A 250 20.82 18.04 7.50
CA TYR A 250 22.17 17.79 7.02
C TYR A 250 22.25 16.39 6.41
N VAL A 251 22.63 16.31 5.14
CA VAL A 251 22.63 15.07 4.38
C VAL A 251 24.06 14.64 4.07
N SER A 252 24.36 13.37 4.31
CA SER A 252 25.67 12.76 4.05
C SER A 252 25.53 11.48 3.24
N GLU A 253 26.51 11.16 2.41
CA GLU A 253 26.65 9.83 1.82
C GLU A 253 27.25 8.85 2.85
N LEU A 254 26.83 7.59 2.78
CA LEU A 254 27.47 6.51 3.53
C LEU A 254 28.56 5.86 2.67
N VAL A 255 29.74 5.64 3.25
CA VAL A 255 30.82 4.94 2.55
C VAL A 255 30.42 3.53 2.18
N ASN A 256 29.71 2.85 3.08
CA ASN A 256 29.08 1.56 2.80
C ASN A 256 27.64 1.80 2.30
N THR A 257 27.51 2.25 1.06
CA THR A 257 26.25 2.69 0.46
C THR A 257 25.15 1.62 0.55
N PRO A 258 23.94 1.95 1.05
CA PRO A 258 22.78 1.08 0.94
C PRO A 258 22.42 0.80 -0.53
N PRO A 259 21.75 -0.33 -0.81
CA PRO A 259 21.21 -0.57 -2.15
C PRO A 259 20.16 0.49 -2.51
N ASN A 260 20.11 0.88 -3.79
CA ASN A 260 19.06 1.77 -4.28
C ASN A 260 17.69 1.11 -4.09
N ARG A 261 16.67 1.93 -3.81
CA ARG A 261 15.27 1.49 -3.81
C ARG A 261 14.70 1.62 -5.21
N VAL A 262 14.07 0.55 -5.68
CA VAL A 262 13.46 0.50 -7.00
C VAL A 262 11.95 0.50 -6.87
N CYS A 263 11.30 1.50 -7.45
CA CYS A 263 9.84 1.57 -7.48
C CYS A 263 9.29 0.87 -8.71
N TYR A 264 8.28 0.03 -8.47
CA TYR A 264 7.56 -0.69 -9.51
C TYR A 264 6.10 -0.26 -9.53
N LYS A 265 5.60 0.04 -10.73
CA LYS A 265 4.18 0.10 -11.04
C LYS A 265 3.69 -1.33 -11.25
N ILE A 266 2.63 -1.72 -10.54
CA ILE A 266 2.00 -3.02 -10.68
C ILE A 266 0.56 -2.87 -11.18
N ARG A 267 0.17 -3.74 -12.11
CA ARG A 267 -1.19 -3.77 -12.66
C ARG A 267 -1.62 -5.20 -12.97
N HIS A 268 -2.93 -5.44 -12.92
CA HIS A 268 -3.46 -6.73 -13.33
C HIS A 268 -3.40 -6.86 -14.86
N ARG A 269 -2.99 -8.03 -15.37
CA ARG A 269 -2.90 -8.30 -16.82
C ARG A 269 -4.26 -8.14 -17.52
N TYR A 270 -5.34 -8.37 -16.79
CA TYR A 270 -6.72 -8.24 -17.26
C TYR A 270 -7.42 -7.19 -16.38
N PRO A 271 -7.24 -5.87 -16.67
CA PRO A 271 -7.84 -4.81 -15.86
C PRO A 271 -9.35 -4.78 -16.01
N LYS A 272 -10.03 -4.11 -15.09
CA LYS A 272 -11.47 -3.81 -15.19
C LYS A 272 -11.71 -2.91 -16.39
N ILE A 273 -12.69 -3.27 -17.23
CA ILE A 273 -13.02 -2.49 -18.43
C ILE A 273 -13.60 -1.13 -18.03
N SER A 274 -14.40 -1.07 -16.96
CA SER A 274 -15.03 0.16 -16.44
C SER A 274 -14.03 1.27 -16.12
N ASN A 275 -12.85 0.91 -15.63
CA ASN A 275 -11.87 1.87 -15.13
C ASN A 275 -10.71 2.11 -16.11
N LYS A 276 -10.79 1.52 -17.31
CA LYS A 276 -9.70 1.58 -18.30
C LYS A 276 -9.31 3.01 -18.65
N LEU A 277 -10.29 3.89 -18.89
CA LEU A 277 -10.04 5.29 -19.22
C LEU A 277 -9.38 6.05 -18.06
N ALA A 278 -9.82 5.80 -16.82
CA ALA A 278 -9.22 6.40 -15.64
C ALA A 278 -7.75 6.00 -15.47
N VAL A 279 -7.45 4.71 -15.68
CA VAL A 279 -6.07 4.20 -15.65
C VAL A 279 -5.22 4.81 -16.76
N GLU A 280 -5.72 4.90 -18.00
CA GLU A 280 -5.00 5.51 -19.13
C GLU A 280 -4.70 6.99 -18.87
N TYR A 281 -5.65 7.74 -18.32
CA TYR A 281 -5.43 9.13 -17.91
C TYR A 281 -4.35 9.25 -16.85
N PHE A 282 -4.45 8.44 -15.81
CA PHE A 282 -3.47 8.45 -14.72
C PHE A 282 -2.07 8.06 -15.22
N GLU A 283 -1.94 7.03 -16.04
CA GLU A 283 -0.66 6.60 -16.60
C GLU A 283 -0.02 7.71 -17.45
N HIS A 284 -0.80 8.44 -18.23
CA HIS A 284 -0.30 9.58 -19.01
C HIS A 284 0.26 10.70 -18.11
N GLU A 285 -0.48 11.08 -17.06
CA GLU A 285 0.00 12.11 -16.12
C GLU A 285 1.18 11.62 -15.28
N LEU A 286 1.20 10.33 -14.92
CA LEU A 286 2.34 9.70 -14.25
C LEU A 286 3.62 9.78 -15.10
N GLU A 287 3.56 9.47 -16.40
CA GLU A 287 4.72 9.57 -17.30
C GLU A 287 5.24 11.01 -17.35
N ARG A 288 4.36 11.99 -17.52
CA ARG A 288 4.73 13.42 -17.51
C ARG A 288 5.34 13.88 -16.19
N PHE A 289 4.80 13.38 -15.08
CA PHE A 289 5.30 13.67 -13.75
C PHE A 289 6.70 13.10 -13.54
N LEU A 290 6.92 11.85 -13.94
CA LEU A 290 8.22 11.19 -13.82
C LEU A 290 9.30 11.83 -14.70
N GLU A 291 8.97 12.30 -15.90
CA GLU A 291 9.88 13.04 -16.78
C GLU A 291 10.36 14.36 -16.16
N LYS A 292 9.52 15.04 -15.39
CA LYS A 292 9.86 16.29 -14.71
C LYS A 292 10.60 16.08 -13.38
N ARG A 293 10.57 14.84 -12.86
CA ARG A 293 11.12 14.53 -11.53
C ARG A 293 12.63 14.41 -11.59
N HIS A 294 13.31 15.50 -11.27
CA HIS A 294 14.76 15.55 -11.07
C HIS A 294 15.05 15.79 -9.59
N LEU A 295 15.46 14.73 -8.87
CA LEU A 295 15.88 14.86 -7.48
C LEU A 295 17.38 15.21 -7.44
N HIS A 296 17.71 16.29 -6.77
CA HIS A 296 19.08 16.66 -6.48
C HIS A 296 19.21 16.90 -4.97
N ILE A 297 19.93 16.03 -4.30
CA ILE A 297 20.17 16.12 -2.86
C ILE A 297 21.55 16.76 -2.63
N PRO A 298 21.61 17.96 -2.05
CA PRO A 298 22.88 18.59 -1.71
C PRO A 298 23.51 17.85 -0.52
N VAL A 299 24.71 17.28 -0.74
CA VAL A 299 25.44 16.51 0.26
C VAL A 299 26.49 17.36 0.94
N GLY A 300 26.67 17.21 2.26
CA GLY A 300 27.70 17.89 3.04
C GLY A 300 27.37 19.34 3.41
N VAL A 301 26.13 19.75 3.26
CA VAL A 301 25.64 21.08 3.63
C VAL A 301 24.28 20.97 4.35
N VAL A 302 23.91 22.00 5.10
CA VAL A 302 22.54 22.10 5.64
C VAL A 302 21.61 22.46 4.50
N TRP A 303 20.59 21.66 4.32
CA TRP A 303 19.59 21.83 3.27
C TRP A 303 18.21 22.11 3.86
N HIS A 304 17.55 23.11 3.31
CA HIS A 304 16.14 23.42 3.48
C HIS A 304 15.60 23.84 2.11
N SER A 305 14.43 23.35 1.77
CA SER A 305 13.77 23.67 0.49
C SER A 305 13.09 25.04 0.52
#